data_2d2a5dd37ec3d0244742c26703bea2dd
#
_entry.id   2d2a5dd37ec3d0244742c26703bea2dd
#
_cell.length_a   1.000
_cell.length_b   1.000
_cell.length_c   1.000
_cell.angle_alpha   90.00
_cell.angle_beta   90.00
_cell.angle_gamma   90.00
#
_symmetry.space_group_name_H-M   'P 1'
#
loop_
_entity.id
_entity.type
_entity.pdbx_description
1 polymer ?
#
loop_
_entity_poly.entity_id
_entity_poly.type
_entity_poly.pdbx_seq_one_letter_code
_entity_poly.pdbx_strand_id
1 'polypeptide(L)'
;MDFFYPNFNNDMWRIIGLIFFGDKSHFEMAARTADSPDGKASGNGTTAAKRFDREKIAGFCAEKGIALYDTAAEVRRLKDNASDKFLEIVTPTDLSTLLEKIPECTAIVTTGEKAAEATAAYFGCKAPATGKCIEIIMDGSNSSKGQEDPANGKCPCNARHLMFWRMPSSSRAYPLSLEKKAEAYRNMFISAGIL
;
A
#
# COMPACT_ATOMS: atom_id res chain seq x y z
N MET A 1 -2.29 -14.52 5.61
CA MET A 1 -2.80 -13.77 4.42
C MET A 1 -1.90 -14.16 3.25
N ASP A 2 -2.46 -14.55 2.11
CA ASP A 2 -1.63 -15.07 0.99
C ASP A 2 -0.89 -13.99 0.23
N PHE A 3 -1.44 -12.76 0.15
CA PHE A 3 -0.81 -11.56 -0.41
C PHE A 3 -1.62 -10.30 -0.05
N PHE A 4 -1.07 -9.09 -0.31
CA PHE A 4 -1.73 -7.83 0.04
C PHE A 4 -2.86 -7.48 -0.94
N TYR A 5 -3.93 -6.88 -0.42
CA TYR A 5 -5.14 -6.50 -1.17
C TYR A 5 -5.80 -7.66 -1.95
N PRO A 6 -6.02 -8.85 -1.32
CA PRO A 6 -6.61 -9.99 -1.99
C PRO A 6 -8.10 -9.80 -2.28
N ASN A 7 -8.77 -8.90 -1.56
CA ASN A 7 -10.20 -8.67 -1.68
C ASN A 7 -10.53 -8.01 -3.03
N PHE A 8 -11.34 -8.68 -3.84
CA PHE A 8 -11.74 -8.20 -5.16
C PHE A 8 -12.59 -6.91 -5.11
N ASN A 9 -13.09 -6.51 -3.94
CA ASN A 9 -13.74 -5.22 -3.68
C ASN A 9 -12.76 -4.07 -3.39
N ASN A 10 -11.45 -4.34 -3.38
CA ASN A 10 -10.42 -3.33 -3.33
C ASN A 10 -9.90 -3.05 -4.75
N ASP A 11 -9.66 -1.78 -5.07
CA ASP A 11 -9.27 -1.37 -6.42
C ASP A 11 -7.75 -1.26 -6.60
N MET A 12 -6.91 -1.58 -5.60
CA MET A 12 -5.46 -1.38 -5.67
C MET A 12 -4.86 -1.95 -6.96
N TRP A 13 -5.11 -3.22 -7.25
CA TRP A 13 -4.53 -3.88 -8.42
C TRP A 13 -5.14 -3.40 -9.74
N ARG A 14 -6.38 -2.85 -9.70
CA ARG A 14 -6.98 -2.19 -10.87
C ARG A 14 -6.38 -0.83 -11.14
N ILE A 15 -6.10 -0.08 -10.08
CA ILE A 15 -5.39 1.21 -10.15
C ILE A 15 -4.02 0.98 -10.79
N ILE A 16 -3.25 0.03 -10.28
CA ILE A 16 -1.91 -0.29 -10.78
C ILE A 16 -1.98 -0.81 -12.22
N GLY A 17 -2.91 -1.71 -12.52
CA GLY A 17 -3.11 -2.23 -13.89
C GLY A 17 -3.41 -1.11 -14.89
N LEU A 18 -4.28 -0.17 -14.51
CA LEU A 18 -4.62 0.98 -15.36
C LEU A 18 -3.41 1.91 -15.57
N ILE A 19 -2.59 2.14 -14.54
CA ILE A 19 -1.43 3.04 -14.61
C ILE A 19 -0.32 2.47 -15.48
N PHE A 20 0.08 1.24 -15.26
CA PHE A 20 1.28 0.65 -15.87
C PHE A 20 1.01 -0.08 -17.20
N PHE A 21 -0.23 -0.55 -17.40
CA PHE A 21 -0.58 -1.39 -18.56
C PHE A 21 -1.77 -0.84 -19.37
N GLY A 22 -2.42 0.23 -18.92
CA GLY A 22 -3.63 0.76 -19.56
C GLY A 22 -4.86 -0.15 -19.42
N ASP A 23 -4.76 -1.23 -18.63
CA ASP A 23 -5.80 -2.24 -18.45
C ASP A 23 -6.08 -2.49 -16.97
N LYS A 24 -7.26 -2.08 -16.51
CA LYS A 24 -7.70 -2.29 -15.12
C LYS A 24 -7.83 -3.77 -14.74
N SER A 25 -7.97 -4.65 -15.71
CA SER A 25 -8.14 -6.10 -15.51
C SER A 25 -6.82 -6.87 -15.59
N HIS A 26 -5.69 -6.18 -15.81
CA HIS A 26 -4.39 -6.78 -16.03
C HIS A 26 -3.99 -7.84 -14.99
N PHE A 27 -4.32 -7.62 -13.73
CA PHE A 27 -4.02 -8.52 -12.62
C PHE A 27 -5.19 -9.42 -12.21
N GLU A 28 -6.31 -9.39 -12.95
CA GLU A 28 -7.44 -10.28 -12.69
C GLU A 28 -7.18 -11.66 -13.33
N MET A 29 -7.48 -12.73 -12.61
CA MET A 29 -7.45 -14.06 -13.22
C MET A 29 -8.60 -14.20 -14.20
N ALA A 30 -8.33 -14.72 -15.39
CA ALA A 30 -9.38 -15.12 -16.33
C ALA A 30 -10.34 -16.11 -15.64
N ALA A 31 -11.64 -15.89 -15.80
CA ALA A 31 -12.61 -16.90 -15.42
C ALA A 31 -12.24 -18.20 -16.16
N ARG A 32 -12.01 -19.29 -15.43
CA ARG A 32 -11.83 -20.61 -16.07
C ARG A 32 -13.12 -20.89 -16.80
N THR A 33 -13.12 -20.81 -18.12
CA THR A 33 -14.13 -21.45 -18.95
C THR A 33 -13.99 -22.93 -18.73
N ALA A 34 -15.10 -23.59 -18.36
CA ALA A 34 -15.14 -25.03 -18.17
C ALA A 34 -15.08 -25.77 -19.51
N ASP A 35 -14.00 -25.60 -20.25
CA ASP A 35 -13.61 -26.42 -21.39
C ASP A 35 -12.44 -27.30 -20.96
N SER A 36 -12.73 -28.28 -20.08
CA SER A 36 -11.88 -29.45 -19.95
C SER A 36 -12.41 -30.50 -20.92
N PRO A 37 -11.55 -31.17 -21.74
CA PRO A 37 -11.97 -32.18 -22.72
C PRO A 37 -12.48 -33.48 -22.12
N ASP A 38 -12.57 -33.61 -20.80
CA ASP A 38 -13.14 -34.80 -20.12
C ASP A 38 -14.57 -34.49 -19.67
N GLY A 39 -15.51 -34.85 -20.56
CA GLY A 39 -16.95 -34.69 -20.41
C GLY A 39 -17.55 -35.38 -19.17
N LYS A 40 -17.59 -34.66 -18.05
CA LYS A 40 -18.56 -34.91 -16.98
C LYS A 40 -19.08 -33.56 -16.49
N ALA A 41 -20.17 -33.15 -17.08
CA ALA A 41 -21.01 -32.05 -16.56
C ALA A 41 -21.61 -32.53 -15.22
N SER A 42 -20.99 -32.10 -14.11
CA SER A 42 -21.63 -32.11 -12.81
C SER A 42 -22.34 -30.77 -12.65
N GLY A 43 -23.66 -30.80 -12.75
CA GLY A 43 -24.52 -29.63 -12.65
C GLY A 43 -24.49 -29.04 -11.24
N ASN A 44 -23.71 -28.03 -11.06
CA ASN A 44 -23.88 -26.91 -10.12
C ASN A 44 -22.97 -25.80 -10.61
N GLY A 45 -23.53 -24.79 -11.30
CA GLY A 45 -22.78 -23.66 -11.85
C GLY A 45 -22.21 -22.78 -10.74
N THR A 46 -21.11 -23.24 -10.15
CA THR A 46 -20.31 -22.40 -9.26
C THR A 46 -19.47 -21.47 -10.15
N THR A 47 -19.97 -20.28 -10.38
CA THR A 47 -19.21 -19.18 -11.01
C THR A 47 -17.92 -19.05 -10.22
N ALA A 48 -16.77 -19.36 -10.83
CA ALA A 48 -15.48 -19.24 -10.17
C ALA A 48 -15.33 -17.83 -9.59
N ALA A 49 -15.07 -17.75 -8.28
CA ALA A 49 -14.97 -16.46 -7.61
C ALA A 49 -13.87 -15.61 -8.28
N LYS A 50 -14.21 -14.39 -8.66
CA LYS A 50 -13.25 -13.44 -9.23
C LYS A 50 -12.12 -13.19 -8.23
N ARG A 51 -10.87 -13.34 -8.68
CA ARG A 51 -9.67 -13.15 -7.87
C ARG A 51 -8.55 -12.54 -8.68
N PHE A 52 -7.57 -11.97 -7.97
CA PHE A 52 -6.35 -11.46 -8.59
C PHE A 52 -5.30 -12.56 -8.75
N ASP A 53 -4.43 -12.39 -9.75
CA ASP A 53 -3.29 -13.25 -10.03
C ASP A 53 -2.13 -12.87 -9.10
N ARG A 54 -1.91 -13.70 -8.08
CA ARG A 54 -0.88 -13.49 -7.06
C ARG A 54 0.54 -13.49 -7.65
N GLU A 55 0.83 -14.43 -8.56
CA GLU A 55 2.18 -14.59 -9.12
C GLU A 55 2.54 -13.40 -9.99
N LYS A 56 1.60 -12.96 -10.82
CA LYS A 56 1.76 -11.78 -11.66
C LYS A 56 1.96 -10.50 -10.84
N ILE A 57 1.22 -10.36 -9.75
CA ILE A 57 1.37 -9.24 -8.81
C ILE A 57 2.73 -9.27 -8.13
N ALA A 58 3.16 -10.43 -7.61
CA ALA A 58 4.44 -10.55 -6.94
C ALA A 58 5.61 -10.25 -7.90
N GLY A 59 5.56 -10.76 -9.12
CA GLY A 59 6.55 -10.46 -10.16
C GLY A 59 6.62 -8.96 -10.47
N PHE A 60 5.48 -8.31 -10.64
CA PHE A 60 5.40 -6.87 -10.86
C PHE A 60 6.00 -6.08 -9.69
N CYS A 61 5.63 -6.40 -8.45
CA CYS A 61 6.16 -5.71 -7.28
C CYS A 61 7.68 -5.86 -7.17
N ALA A 62 8.21 -7.06 -7.42
CA ALA A 62 9.63 -7.33 -7.42
C ALA A 62 10.37 -6.54 -8.52
N GLU A 63 9.82 -6.49 -9.74
CA GLU A 63 10.39 -5.74 -10.87
C GLU A 63 10.45 -4.23 -10.59
N LYS A 64 9.38 -3.68 -9.98
CA LYS A 64 9.27 -2.24 -9.71
C LYS A 64 9.83 -1.79 -8.36
N GLY A 65 10.40 -2.69 -7.55
CA GLY A 65 10.92 -2.36 -6.23
C GLY A 65 9.81 -1.93 -5.26
N ILE A 66 8.59 -2.48 -5.39
CA ILE A 66 7.45 -2.17 -4.52
C ILE A 66 7.36 -3.20 -3.41
N ALA A 67 7.61 -2.79 -2.17
CA ALA A 67 7.36 -3.58 -0.98
C ALA A 67 6.00 -3.21 -0.38
N LEU A 68 5.23 -4.22 0.06
CA LEU A 68 3.94 -4.03 0.70
C LEU A 68 3.98 -4.56 2.12
N TYR A 69 3.37 -3.84 3.04
CA TYR A 69 3.27 -4.26 4.43
C TYR A 69 2.01 -3.68 5.10
N ASP A 70 1.51 -4.36 6.14
CA ASP A 70 0.40 -3.86 6.94
C ASP A 70 0.86 -2.79 7.93
N THR A 71 0.02 -1.79 8.18
CA THR A 71 0.31 -0.68 9.11
C THR A 71 0.35 -1.12 10.57
N ALA A 72 -0.25 -2.25 10.89
CA ALA A 72 -0.34 -2.80 12.24
C ALA A 72 0.01 -4.27 12.27
N ALA A 73 0.82 -4.66 13.26
CA ALA A 73 1.11 -6.06 13.56
C ALA A 73 -0.08 -6.75 14.24
N GLU A 74 -0.84 -5.99 15.05
CA GLU A 74 -2.02 -6.48 15.75
C GLU A 74 -3.14 -5.43 15.73
N VAL A 75 -4.35 -5.88 15.42
CA VAL A 75 -5.54 -5.04 15.39
C VAL A 75 -6.69 -5.68 16.15
N ARG A 76 -7.52 -4.86 16.79
CA ARG A 76 -8.78 -5.28 17.43
C ARG A 76 -9.95 -4.72 16.65
N ARG A 77 -10.91 -5.56 16.29
CA ARG A 77 -12.17 -5.11 15.72
C ARG A 77 -13.14 -4.73 16.83
N LEU A 78 -13.61 -3.48 16.83
CA LEU A 78 -14.55 -2.96 17.83
C LEU A 78 -16.01 -3.30 17.46
N LYS A 79 -16.29 -3.67 16.20
CA LYS A 79 -17.60 -4.11 15.69
C LYS A 79 -17.41 -5.17 14.63
N ASP A 80 -18.40 -6.04 14.46
CA ASP A 80 -18.45 -7.08 13.43
C ASP A 80 -18.73 -6.54 12.02
N ASN A 81 -17.99 -5.52 11.60
CA ASN A 81 -18.06 -5.04 10.23
C ASN A 81 -16.65 -4.83 9.64
N ALA A 82 -16.56 -4.83 8.32
CA ALA A 82 -15.30 -4.71 7.59
C ALA A 82 -14.78 -3.27 7.46
N SER A 83 -15.40 -2.29 8.13
CA SER A 83 -15.00 -0.90 8.03
C SER A 83 -13.77 -0.62 8.90
N ASP A 84 -12.75 -0.03 8.32
CA ASP A 84 -11.53 0.41 9.02
C ASP A 84 -11.81 1.44 10.14
N LYS A 85 -12.97 2.09 10.08
CA LYS A 85 -13.40 3.05 11.13
C LYS A 85 -13.51 2.42 12.51
N PHE A 86 -13.79 1.11 12.58
CA PHE A 86 -13.93 0.36 13.84
C PHE A 86 -12.75 -0.59 14.09
N LEU A 87 -11.62 -0.32 13.45
CA LEU A 87 -10.38 -1.04 13.67
C LEU A 87 -9.50 -0.23 14.63
N GLU A 88 -9.16 -0.81 15.77
CA GLU A 88 -8.19 -0.29 16.72
C GLU A 88 -6.83 -0.93 16.46
N ILE A 89 -5.81 -0.13 16.28
CA ILE A 89 -4.43 -0.61 16.17
C ILE A 89 -3.94 -0.88 17.60
N VAL A 90 -3.72 -2.15 17.94
CA VAL A 90 -3.18 -2.57 19.23
C VAL A 90 -1.67 -2.47 19.23
N THR A 91 -1.04 -3.04 18.19
CA THR A 91 0.41 -3.00 18.03
C THR A 91 0.72 -2.45 16.64
N PRO A 92 1.29 -1.23 16.53
CA PRO A 92 1.72 -0.70 15.24
C PRO A 92 2.89 -1.51 14.69
N THR A 93 3.06 -1.47 13.38
CA THR A 93 4.21 -2.08 12.72
C THR A 93 5.49 -1.32 13.08
N ASP A 94 6.55 -2.05 13.39
CA ASP A 94 7.88 -1.49 13.58
C ASP A 94 8.50 -1.14 12.22
N LEU A 95 8.39 0.13 11.86
CA LEU A 95 8.92 0.66 10.60
C LEU A 95 10.45 0.70 10.59
N SER A 96 11.15 0.83 11.74
CA SER A 96 12.62 0.77 11.79
C SER A 96 13.12 -0.56 11.27
N THR A 97 12.65 -1.65 11.88
CA THR A 97 13.04 -3.02 11.50
C THR A 97 12.68 -3.33 10.04
N LEU A 98 11.56 -2.79 9.53
CA LEU A 98 11.21 -2.98 8.12
C LEU A 98 12.15 -2.21 7.19
N LEU A 99 12.44 -0.96 7.50
CA LEU A 99 13.29 -0.10 6.66
C LEU A 99 14.75 -0.54 6.66
N GLU A 100 15.23 -1.19 7.73
CA GLU A 100 16.54 -1.83 7.75
C GLU A 100 16.66 -2.96 6.73
N LYS A 101 15.57 -3.71 6.48
CA LYS A 101 15.53 -4.80 5.49
C LYS A 101 15.48 -4.30 4.03
N ILE A 102 15.10 -3.05 3.83
CA ILE A 102 14.99 -2.42 2.50
C ILE A 102 15.73 -1.07 2.49
N PRO A 103 17.09 -1.09 2.58
CA PRO A 103 17.90 0.12 2.73
C PRO A 103 17.74 1.10 1.57
N GLU A 104 17.43 0.61 0.36
CA GLU A 104 17.24 1.43 -0.84
C GLU A 104 15.83 2.05 -0.96
N CYS A 105 14.94 1.85 0.03
CA CYS A 105 13.61 2.46 0.00
C CYS A 105 13.73 3.99 0.09
N THR A 106 13.16 4.70 -0.85
CA THR A 106 13.15 6.17 -0.96
C THR A 106 11.80 6.80 -0.64
N ALA A 107 10.72 5.99 -0.61
CA ALA A 107 9.38 6.47 -0.39
C ALA A 107 8.55 5.52 0.46
N ILE A 108 7.81 6.08 1.42
CA ILE A 108 6.77 5.39 2.18
C ILE A 108 5.42 5.89 1.66
N VAL A 109 4.58 4.96 1.22
CA VAL A 109 3.27 5.28 0.65
C VAL A 109 2.18 4.66 1.51
N THR A 110 1.33 5.50 2.10
CA THR A 110 0.17 5.05 2.87
C THR A 110 -1.11 5.19 2.08
N THR A 111 -2.03 4.22 2.21
CA THR A 111 -3.32 4.22 1.55
C THR A 111 -4.43 4.46 2.56
N GLY A 112 -5.04 5.63 2.51
CA GLY A 112 -6.10 6.03 3.44
C GLY A 112 -5.58 6.77 4.68
N GLU A 113 -6.51 7.14 5.55
CA GLU A 113 -6.27 8.04 6.68
C GLU A 113 -5.56 7.35 7.83
N LYS A 114 -6.06 6.20 8.29
CA LYS A 114 -5.50 5.50 9.45
C LYS A 114 -4.04 5.07 9.25
N ALA A 115 -3.70 4.60 8.06
CA ALA A 115 -2.33 4.26 7.73
C ALA A 115 -1.42 5.49 7.77
N ALA A 116 -1.90 6.63 7.26
CA ALA A 116 -1.15 7.87 7.28
C ALA A 116 -0.97 8.42 8.70
N GLU A 117 -1.99 8.35 9.54
CA GLU A 117 -1.92 8.77 10.96
C GLU A 117 -0.94 7.91 11.76
N ALA A 118 -0.98 6.59 11.60
CA ALA A 118 -0.08 5.68 12.29
C ALA A 118 1.38 5.90 11.87
N THR A 119 1.64 6.08 10.57
CA THR A 119 2.98 6.39 10.05
C THR A 119 3.46 7.76 10.53
N ALA A 120 2.60 8.77 10.52
CA ALA A 120 2.93 10.11 11.02
C ALA A 120 3.25 10.11 12.51
N ALA A 121 2.49 9.37 13.31
CA ALA A 121 2.75 9.19 14.75
C ALA A 121 4.11 8.49 14.98
N TYR A 122 4.45 7.49 14.17
CA TYR A 122 5.74 6.81 14.25
C TYR A 122 6.91 7.77 14.03
N PHE A 123 6.84 8.62 12.99
CA PHE A 123 7.90 9.59 12.68
C PHE A 123 7.80 10.92 13.46
N GLY A 124 6.82 11.07 14.36
CA GLY A 124 6.62 12.30 15.12
C GLY A 124 6.28 13.53 14.25
N CYS A 125 5.67 13.32 13.09
CA CYS A 125 5.34 14.37 12.14
C CYS A 125 3.82 14.49 11.92
N LYS A 126 3.39 15.50 11.16
CA LYS A 126 2.01 15.63 10.73
C LYS A 126 1.78 14.84 9.46
N ALA A 127 0.69 14.05 9.39
CA ALA A 127 0.31 13.36 8.18
C ALA A 127 0.07 14.35 7.01
N PRO A 128 0.59 14.09 5.80
CA PRO A 128 0.35 14.94 4.65
C PRO A 128 -1.13 14.93 4.25
N ALA A 129 -1.55 15.95 3.49
CA ALA A 129 -2.88 15.96 2.88
C ALA A 129 -2.99 14.83 1.84
N THR A 130 -4.21 14.33 1.59
CA THR A 130 -4.45 13.27 0.60
C THR A 130 -3.93 13.66 -0.78
N GLY A 131 -3.14 12.79 -1.41
CA GLY A 131 -2.48 13.02 -2.69
C GLY A 131 -1.22 13.89 -2.59
N LYS A 132 -0.70 14.15 -1.40
CA LYS A 132 0.51 14.94 -1.14
C LYS A 132 1.56 14.13 -0.41
N CYS A 133 2.78 14.64 -0.41
CA CYS A 133 3.90 14.09 0.35
C CYS A 133 4.55 15.15 1.23
N ILE A 134 5.32 14.68 2.18
CA ILE A 134 6.30 15.44 2.96
C ILE A 134 7.62 14.65 2.96
N GLU A 135 8.72 15.34 3.16
CA GLU A 135 10.00 14.70 3.41
C GLU A 135 10.12 14.36 4.90
N ILE A 136 10.63 13.18 5.21
CA ILE A 136 11.00 12.76 6.56
C ILE A 136 12.47 12.36 6.56
N ILE A 137 13.15 12.67 7.65
CA ILE A 137 14.57 12.37 7.84
C ILE A 137 14.68 11.32 8.94
N MET A 138 15.34 10.21 8.63
CA MET A 138 15.68 9.19 9.60
C MET A 138 17.16 9.33 9.97
N ASP A 139 17.42 9.65 11.22
CA ASP A 139 18.76 9.60 11.77
C ASP A 139 19.19 8.13 11.92
N GLY A 140 20.39 7.80 11.51
CA GLY A 140 20.95 6.44 11.62
C GLY A 140 21.16 5.93 13.06
N SER A 141 20.78 6.70 14.07
CA SER A 141 20.70 6.28 15.46
C SER A 141 19.25 5.96 15.80
N ASN A 142 19.01 4.79 16.36
CA ASN A 142 17.73 4.19 16.78
C ASN A 142 16.94 5.04 17.81
N SER A 143 16.70 6.32 17.53
CA SER A 143 16.00 7.26 18.41
C SER A 143 14.91 7.99 17.66
N SER A 144 13.68 7.45 17.79
CA SER A 144 12.42 8.12 17.49
C SER A 144 12.20 9.32 18.41
N LYS A 145 12.88 10.45 18.13
CA LYS A 145 12.50 11.77 18.64
C LYS A 145 13.11 12.83 17.72
N GLY A 146 12.32 13.29 16.74
CA GLY A 146 12.60 14.52 16.03
C GLY A 146 12.46 15.70 16.99
N GLN A 147 13.55 16.15 17.58
CA GLN A 147 13.71 17.48 18.12
C GLN A 147 14.88 18.09 17.37
N GLU A 148 14.58 19.04 16.50
CA GLU A 148 15.57 19.94 15.95
C GLU A 148 16.21 20.71 17.10
N ASP A 149 17.51 20.50 17.29
CA ASP A 149 18.33 21.37 18.12
C ASP A 149 18.88 22.47 17.20
N PRO A 150 18.38 23.70 17.28
CA PRO A 150 18.71 24.78 16.34
C PRO A 150 20.14 25.30 16.47
N ALA A 151 20.96 24.72 17.34
CA ALA A 151 22.30 25.24 17.65
C ALA A 151 23.48 24.47 16.99
N ASN A 152 23.24 23.35 16.31
CA ASN A 152 24.34 22.57 15.74
C ASN A 152 24.01 22.11 14.31
N GLY A 153 24.28 22.96 13.33
CA GLY A 153 24.06 22.74 11.90
C GLY A 153 24.88 21.61 11.27
N LYS A 154 24.95 20.43 11.89
CA LYS A 154 25.48 19.19 11.31
C LYS A 154 24.33 18.24 11.05
N CYS A 155 23.86 18.21 9.80
CA CYS A 155 23.13 17.05 9.29
C CYS A 155 24.02 15.80 9.53
N PRO A 156 23.54 14.78 10.27
CA PRO A 156 24.32 13.55 10.46
C PRO A 156 24.63 12.96 9.08
N CYS A 157 25.88 12.63 8.82
CA CYS A 157 26.35 12.18 7.50
C CYS A 157 25.74 10.85 7.02
N ASN A 158 24.82 10.26 7.78
CA ASN A 158 24.07 9.04 7.46
C ASN A 158 22.54 9.22 7.59
N ALA A 159 22.04 10.45 7.50
CA ALA A 159 20.59 10.67 7.51
C ALA A 159 19.96 10.12 6.23
N ARG A 160 18.92 9.30 6.37
CA ARG A 160 18.15 8.77 5.25
C ARG A 160 16.93 9.66 5.01
N HIS A 161 16.82 10.17 3.80
CA HIS A 161 15.71 11.00 3.36
C HIS A 161 14.65 10.12 2.71
N LEU A 162 13.41 10.18 3.20
CA LEU A 162 12.28 9.43 2.70
C LEU A 162 11.13 10.36 2.34
N MET A 163 10.49 10.12 1.22
CA MET A 163 9.25 10.80 0.85
C MET A 163 8.05 10.07 1.45
N PHE A 164 7.33 10.71 2.35
CA PHE A 164 6.12 10.15 2.95
C PHE A 164 4.88 10.64 2.22
N TRP A 165 4.19 9.72 1.52
CA TRP A 165 2.98 9.97 0.74
C TRP A 165 1.73 9.49 1.47
N ARG A 166 0.67 10.32 1.44
CA ARG A 166 -0.68 9.90 1.79
C ARG A 166 -1.53 9.83 0.52
N MET A 167 -1.91 8.61 0.11
CA MET A 167 -2.74 8.38 -1.05
C MET A 167 -4.22 8.19 -0.67
N PRO A 168 -5.17 8.47 -1.58
CA PRO A 168 -6.55 8.12 -1.35
C PRO A 168 -6.70 6.62 -1.14
N SER A 169 -7.67 6.22 -0.32
CA SER A 169 -7.95 4.80 -0.09
C SER A 169 -8.29 4.09 -1.40
N SER A 170 -7.72 2.92 -1.61
CA SER A 170 -8.03 2.04 -2.73
C SER A 170 -9.35 1.27 -2.56
N SER A 171 -9.99 1.35 -1.40
CA SER A 171 -11.31 0.75 -1.16
C SER A 171 -12.36 1.31 -2.13
N ARG A 172 -13.24 0.45 -2.64
CA ARG A 172 -14.42 0.88 -3.44
C ARG A 172 -15.40 1.74 -2.65
N ALA A 173 -15.42 1.62 -1.33
CA ALA A 173 -16.25 2.45 -0.47
C ALA A 173 -15.74 3.90 -0.36
N TYR A 174 -14.50 4.18 -0.78
CA TYR A 174 -13.96 5.52 -0.78
C TYR A 174 -14.57 6.35 -1.94
N PRO A 175 -15.14 7.55 -1.68
CA PRO A 175 -15.95 8.31 -2.64
C PRO A 175 -15.10 9.00 -3.71
N LEU A 176 -14.30 8.23 -4.45
CA LEU A 176 -13.50 8.69 -5.57
C LEU A 176 -13.53 7.63 -6.68
N SER A 177 -13.70 8.05 -7.94
CA SER A 177 -13.72 7.12 -9.07
C SER A 177 -12.36 6.43 -9.27
N LEU A 178 -12.37 5.28 -9.95
CA LEU A 178 -11.15 4.52 -10.25
C LEU A 178 -10.12 5.36 -11.01
N GLU A 179 -10.60 6.16 -11.98
CA GLU A 179 -9.75 6.99 -12.84
C GLU A 179 -9.06 8.10 -12.04
N LYS A 180 -9.82 8.76 -11.13
CA LYS A 180 -9.26 9.81 -10.26
C LYS A 180 -8.28 9.23 -9.23
N LYS A 181 -8.55 8.03 -8.71
CA LYS A 181 -7.59 7.30 -7.89
C LYS A 181 -6.32 7.02 -8.71
N ALA A 182 -6.48 6.46 -9.91
CA ALA A 182 -5.35 6.12 -10.79
C ALA A 182 -4.51 7.35 -11.14
N GLU A 183 -5.14 8.50 -11.41
CA GLU A 183 -4.43 9.76 -11.64
C GLU A 183 -3.57 10.19 -10.44
N ALA A 184 -4.14 10.16 -9.24
CA ALA A 184 -3.40 10.49 -8.01
C ALA A 184 -2.20 9.57 -7.80
N TYR A 185 -2.41 8.24 -7.94
CA TYR A 185 -1.34 7.26 -7.79
C TYR A 185 -0.29 7.36 -8.91
N ARG A 186 -0.69 7.66 -10.15
CA ARG A 186 0.23 7.91 -11.27
C ARG A 186 1.18 9.06 -10.95
N ASN A 187 0.67 10.18 -10.46
CA ASN A 187 1.47 11.33 -10.09
C ASN A 187 2.49 10.98 -8.98
N MET A 188 2.09 10.18 -8.01
CA MET A 188 2.98 9.67 -6.97
C MET A 188 4.09 8.78 -7.57
N PHE A 189 3.76 7.82 -8.45
CA PHE A 189 4.73 6.92 -9.07
C PHE A 189 5.74 7.66 -9.96
N ILE A 190 5.29 8.69 -10.70
CA ILE A 190 6.18 9.57 -11.47
C ILE A 190 7.14 10.30 -10.51
N SER A 191 6.62 10.88 -9.44
CA SER A 191 7.44 11.61 -8.45
C SER A 191 8.42 10.71 -7.70
N ALA A 192 8.08 9.44 -7.54
CA ALA A 192 8.95 8.43 -6.92
C ALA A 192 9.96 7.80 -7.92
N GLY A 193 9.92 8.18 -9.21
CA GLY A 193 10.82 7.65 -10.24
C GLY A 193 10.56 6.19 -10.63
N ILE A 194 9.34 5.68 -10.42
CA ILE A 194 8.96 4.29 -10.71
C ILE A 194 8.25 4.18 -12.08
N LEU A 195 7.68 5.29 -12.56
CA LEU A 195 6.97 5.38 -13.83
C LEU A 195 7.63 6.38 -14.77
#